data_26933d0158379457bea93fe117f5fdc8
#
_entry.id   26933d0158379457bea93fe117f5fdc8
#
_cell.length_a   1.000
_cell.length_b   1.000
_cell.length_c   1.000
_cell.angle_alpha   90.00
_cell.angle_beta   90.00
_cell.angle_gamma   90.00
#
_symmetry.space_group_name_H-M   'P 1'
#
loop_
_entity.id
_entity.type
_entity.pdbx_description
1 polymer ?
#
loop_
_entity_poly.entity_id
_entity_poly.type
_entity_poly.pdbx_seq_one_letter_code
_entity_poly.pdbx_strand_id
1 'polypeptide(L)'
;SFVASRAVVARWWRQTFGAGGPAAPVLDNGSGLSRDGRISALALAQLLRTAAHRPTADVFEQSLSLAGVDGTVASMRERDDAPDALGNARLKTGTLRNVAAMAGYATGLSGRRYVLVGLINHPDAGAARAALDALVEWTVKDQ
;
A
#
# COMPACT_ATOMS: atom_id res chain seq x y z
N SER A 1 19.00 11.02 15.90
CA SER A 1 19.59 11.16 14.54
C SER A 1 18.91 10.18 13.59
N PHE A 2 18.95 10.41 12.30
CA PHE A 2 18.42 9.49 11.28
C PHE A 2 19.04 8.08 11.36
N VAL A 3 20.30 7.99 11.73
CA VAL A 3 20.99 6.70 11.92
C VAL A 3 20.32 5.90 13.03
N ALA A 4 20.05 6.52 14.16
CA ALA A 4 19.38 5.87 15.29
C ALA A 4 17.95 5.44 14.94
N SER A 5 17.19 6.29 14.26
CA SER A 5 15.83 5.97 13.84
C SER A 5 15.80 4.79 12.86
N ARG A 6 16.68 4.77 11.87
CA ARG A 6 16.82 3.64 10.94
C ARG A 6 17.21 2.35 11.65
N ALA A 7 18.13 2.41 12.64
CA ALA A 7 18.52 1.25 13.43
C ALA A 7 17.36 0.66 14.26
N VAL A 8 16.48 1.51 14.81
CA VAL A 8 15.28 1.08 15.53
C VAL A 8 14.33 0.33 14.60
N VAL A 9 14.02 0.91 13.43
CA VAL A 9 13.13 0.26 12.46
C VAL A 9 13.71 -1.05 11.95
N ALA A 10 15.02 -1.09 11.63
CA ALA A 10 15.68 -2.32 11.17
C ALA A 10 15.67 -3.41 12.24
N ARG A 11 15.82 -3.06 13.52
CA ARG A 11 15.71 -4.00 14.64
C ARG A 11 14.29 -4.54 14.77
N TRP A 12 13.30 -3.65 14.77
CA TRP A 12 11.88 -4.03 14.83
C TRP A 12 11.51 -4.97 13.67
N TRP A 13 11.99 -4.66 12.45
CA TRP A 13 11.75 -5.49 11.28
C TRP A 13 12.26 -6.92 11.46
N ARG A 14 13.52 -7.06 11.91
CA ARG A 14 14.12 -8.38 12.18
C ARG A 14 13.40 -9.13 13.29
N GLN A 15 12.95 -8.44 14.33
CA GLN A 15 12.18 -9.06 15.42
C GLN A 15 10.80 -9.52 14.96
N THR A 16 10.17 -8.77 14.06
CA THR A 16 8.83 -9.07 13.57
C THR A 16 8.81 -10.20 12.54
N PHE A 17 9.76 -10.21 11.62
CA PHE A 17 9.75 -11.11 10.48
C PHE A 17 10.80 -12.23 10.54
N GLY A 18 11.76 -12.15 11.45
CA GLY A 18 12.82 -13.15 11.60
C GLY A 18 13.81 -13.18 10.42
N ALA A 19 14.72 -14.16 10.45
CA ALA A 19 15.78 -14.29 9.44
C ALA A 19 15.26 -14.76 8.06
N GLY A 20 14.13 -15.48 8.03
CA GLY A 20 13.49 -15.95 6.80
C GLY A 20 12.40 -15.02 6.27
N GLY A 21 12.22 -13.86 6.89
CA GLY A 21 11.23 -12.87 6.48
C GLY A 21 11.64 -12.05 5.25
N PRO A 22 10.79 -11.12 4.82
CA PRO A 22 11.09 -10.27 3.68
C PRO A 22 12.25 -9.33 4.00
N ALA A 23 13.00 -8.93 2.98
CA ALA A 23 14.07 -7.96 3.14
C ALA A 23 13.55 -6.67 3.80
N ALA A 24 14.32 -6.16 4.76
CA ALA A 24 13.97 -4.91 5.41
C ALA A 24 13.99 -3.74 4.41
N PRO A 25 13.11 -2.74 4.60
CA PRO A 25 13.13 -1.57 3.74
C PRO A 25 14.42 -0.78 3.93
N VAL A 26 14.91 -0.19 2.84
CA VAL A 26 15.94 0.84 2.91
C VAL A 26 15.22 2.15 3.21
N LEU A 27 15.49 2.70 4.39
CA LEU A 27 14.93 3.98 4.83
C LEU A 27 15.96 5.08 4.68
N ASP A 28 15.52 6.22 4.18
CA ASP A 28 16.32 7.44 4.09
C ASP A 28 15.92 8.42 5.21
N ASN A 29 15.02 9.34 4.94
CA ASN A 29 14.72 10.45 5.85
C ASN A 29 13.29 10.42 6.44
N GLY A 30 12.48 9.44 6.10
CA GLY A 30 11.11 9.29 6.61
C GLY A 30 10.09 10.31 6.10
N SER A 31 10.45 11.18 5.16
CA SER A 31 9.54 12.21 4.61
C SER A 31 8.44 11.66 3.71
N GLY A 32 8.58 10.42 3.24
CA GLY A 32 7.73 9.87 2.18
C GLY A 32 8.07 10.38 0.77
N LEU A 33 9.05 11.28 0.63
CA LEU A 33 9.45 11.89 -0.64
C LEU A 33 10.86 11.49 -1.08
N SER A 34 11.50 10.58 -0.33
CA SER A 34 12.85 10.12 -0.66
C SER A 34 12.88 9.32 -1.96
N ARG A 35 13.91 9.59 -2.76
CA ARG A 35 14.21 8.81 -3.96
C ARG A 35 15.15 7.64 -3.72
N ASP A 36 15.70 7.56 -2.52
CA ASP A 36 16.67 6.53 -2.11
C ASP A 36 16.02 5.42 -1.26
N GLY A 37 14.81 5.68 -0.75
CA GLY A 37 14.02 4.67 -0.05
C GLY A 37 13.67 3.49 -0.98
N ARG A 38 13.72 2.28 -0.44
CA ARG A 38 13.39 1.04 -1.18
C ARG A 38 12.58 0.11 -0.31
N ILE A 39 11.55 -0.46 -0.88
CA ILE A 39 10.77 -1.56 -0.30
C ILE A 39 10.25 -2.44 -1.43
N SER A 40 10.23 -3.74 -1.24
CA SER A 40 9.57 -4.65 -2.19
C SER A 40 8.06 -4.70 -1.94
N ALA A 41 7.27 -5.02 -2.97
CA ALA A 41 5.84 -5.23 -2.83
C ALA A 41 5.53 -6.33 -1.81
N LEU A 42 6.30 -7.41 -1.80
CA LEU A 42 6.17 -8.50 -0.83
C LEU A 42 6.42 -8.01 0.61
N ALA A 43 7.47 -7.22 0.83
CA ALA A 43 7.78 -6.69 2.15
C ALA A 43 6.67 -5.78 2.67
N LEU A 44 6.13 -4.91 1.80
CA LEU A 44 5.02 -4.03 2.16
C LEU A 44 3.72 -4.83 2.41
N ALA A 45 3.45 -5.85 1.61
CA ALA A 45 2.28 -6.71 1.80
C ALA A 45 2.36 -7.48 3.14
N GLN A 46 3.52 -8.01 3.50
CA GLN A 46 3.70 -8.68 4.79
C GLN A 46 3.61 -7.71 5.97
N LEU A 47 4.09 -6.48 5.82
CA LEU A 47 3.90 -5.42 6.82
C LEU A 47 2.41 -5.13 7.05
N LEU A 48 1.65 -4.91 5.97
CA LEU A 48 0.20 -4.67 6.04
C LEU A 48 -0.55 -5.85 6.65
N ARG A 49 -0.19 -7.08 6.23
CA ARG A 49 -0.77 -8.30 6.82
C ARG A 49 -0.49 -8.39 8.33
N THR A 50 0.71 -8.04 8.76
CA THR A 50 1.05 -7.99 10.18
C THR A 50 0.25 -6.92 10.91
N ALA A 51 0.09 -5.73 10.33
CA ALA A 51 -0.70 -4.65 10.91
C ALA A 51 -2.17 -5.06 11.10
N ALA A 52 -2.75 -5.80 10.15
CA ALA A 52 -4.13 -6.28 10.21
C ALA A 52 -4.41 -7.25 11.38
N HIS A 53 -3.37 -7.80 12.02
CA HIS A 53 -3.49 -8.70 13.18
C HIS A 53 -3.11 -8.03 14.51
N ARG A 54 -2.91 -6.70 14.51
CA ARG A 54 -2.58 -5.95 15.74
C ARG A 54 -3.85 -5.43 16.41
N PRO A 55 -3.83 -5.18 17.72
CA PRO A 55 -4.97 -4.57 18.42
C PRO A 55 -5.39 -3.21 17.87
N THR A 56 -4.51 -2.53 17.15
CA THR A 56 -4.74 -1.23 16.50
C THR A 56 -5.14 -1.36 15.02
N ALA A 57 -5.45 -2.55 14.54
CA ALA A 57 -5.74 -2.82 13.12
C ALA A 57 -6.84 -1.91 12.58
N ASP A 58 -7.96 -1.80 13.29
CA ASP A 58 -9.11 -1.01 12.84
C ASP A 58 -8.77 0.48 12.73
N VAL A 59 -8.04 1.02 13.71
CA VAL A 59 -7.61 2.43 13.70
C VAL A 59 -6.66 2.69 12.53
N PHE A 60 -5.71 1.78 12.31
CA PHE A 60 -4.78 1.87 11.18
C PHE A 60 -5.52 1.80 9.84
N GLU A 61 -6.40 0.85 9.66
CA GLU A 61 -7.17 0.68 8.42
C GLU A 61 -8.06 1.90 8.15
N GLN A 62 -8.75 2.41 9.18
CA GLN A 62 -9.58 3.62 9.07
C GLN A 62 -8.78 4.88 8.75
N SER A 63 -7.49 4.90 9.03
CA SER A 63 -6.60 6.01 8.64
C SER A 63 -6.26 6.04 7.14
N LEU A 64 -6.56 4.95 6.42
CA LEU A 64 -6.38 4.88 4.97
C LEU A 64 -7.62 5.42 4.26
N SER A 65 -7.40 6.04 3.10
CA SER A 65 -8.48 6.62 2.29
C SER A 65 -9.40 5.55 1.71
N LEU A 66 -10.71 5.77 1.80
CA LEU A 66 -11.73 4.89 1.24
C LEU A 66 -11.91 5.17 -0.26
N ALA A 67 -11.82 4.15 -1.08
CA ALA A 67 -11.92 4.25 -2.53
C ALA A 67 -13.23 4.92 -2.97
N GLY A 68 -13.12 5.93 -3.80
CA GLY A 68 -14.24 6.73 -4.30
C GLY A 68 -14.85 7.71 -3.28
N VAL A 69 -14.34 7.78 -2.03
CA VAL A 69 -14.94 8.60 -0.96
C VAL A 69 -14.01 9.75 -0.56
N ASP A 70 -12.77 9.46 -0.18
CA ASP A 70 -11.89 10.48 0.36
C ASP A 70 -10.44 10.38 -0.15
N GLY A 71 -9.63 11.37 0.25
CA GLY A 71 -8.21 11.43 -0.06
C GLY A 71 -7.91 11.36 -1.56
N THR A 72 -6.74 10.82 -1.89
CA THR A 72 -6.27 10.74 -3.29
C THR A 72 -6.98 9.67 -4.12
N VAL A 73 -7.75 8.79 -3.50
CA VAL A 73 -8.55 7.75 -4.17
C VAL A 73 -10.01 8.14 -4.35
N ALA A 74 -10.43 9.35 -3.91
CA ALA A 74 -11.77 9.87 -4.16
C ALA A 74 -12.08 9.97 -5.67
N SER A 75 -11.07 10.32 -6.48
CA SER A 75 -11.19 10.43 -7.94
C SER A 75 -11.46 9.10 -8.64
N MET A 76 -11.39 7.96 -7.97
CA MET A 76 -11.78 6.67 -8.56
C MET A 76 -13.26 6.64 -8.98
N ARG A 77 -14.14 7.41 -8.32
CA ARG A 77 -15.55 7.53 -8.72
C ARG A 77 -15.76 8.19 -10.08
N GLU A 78 -14.79 8.98 -10.53
CA GLU A 78 -14.86 9.71 -11.80
C GLU A 78 -14.33 8.88 -12.97
N ARG A 79 -13.88 7.66 -12.68
CA ARG A 79 -13.31 6.72 -13.65
C ARG A 79 -14.15 5.44 -13.66
N ASP A 80 -14.52 5.01 -14.84
CA ASP A 80 -15.35 3.81 -15.01
C ASP A 80 -14.55 2.50 -14.87
N ASP A 81 -13.26 2.59 -14.53
CA ASP A 81 -12.32 1.45 -14.52
C ASP A 81 -12.47 0.53 -13.31
N ALA A 82 -13.12 1.01 -12.24
CA ALA A 82 -13.14 0.27 -10.97
C ALA A 82 -14.43 0.50 -10.16
N PRO A 83 -15.62 0.21 -10.70
CA PRO A 83 -16.89 0.47 -10.03
C PRO A 83 -17.08 -0.37 -8.76
N ASP A 84 -16.66 -1.63 -8.73
CA ASP A 84 -16.81 -2.50 -7.57
C ASP A 84 -15.79 -2.19 -6.46
N ALA A 85 -14.69 -1.50 -6.79
CA ALA A 85 -13.72 -1.04 -5.82
C ALA A 85 -14.25 0.08 -4.91
N LEU A 86 -15.27 0.86 -5.38
CA LEU A 86 -15.80 1.99 -4.64
C LEU A 86 -16.42 1.54 -3.32
N GLY A 87 -15.93 2.10 -2.21
CA GLY A 87 -16.35 1.74 -0.87
C GLY A 87 -15.80 0.39 -0.34
N ASN A 88 -15.15 -0.41 -1.19
CA ASN A 88 -14.67 -1.75 -0.84
C ASN A 88 -13.14 -1.84 -0.65
N ALA A 89 -12.42 -0.74 -0.77
CA ALA A 89 -10.98 -0.71 -0.55
C ALA A 89 -10.55 0.52 0.25
N ARG A 90 -9.59 0.31 1.16
CA ARG A 90 -8.91 1.36 1.94
C ARG A 90 -7.46 1.41 1.55
N LEU A 91 -7.03 2.53 0.99
CA LEU A 91 -5.81 2.61 0.22
C LEU A 91 -4.98 3.84 0.59
N LYS A 92 -3.66 3.69 0.50
CA LYS A 92 -2.70 4.80 0.45
C LYS A 92 -1.99 4.78 -0.89
N THR A 93 -2.01 5.92 -1.57
CA THR A 93 -1.27 6.10 -2.83
C THR A 93 0.09 6.75 -2.58
N GLY A 94 1.01 6.53 -3.51
CA GLY A 94 2.29 7.22 -3.58
C GLY A 94 2.56 7.64 -5.02
N THR A 95 3.04 8.87 -5.20
CA THR A 95 3.43 9.38 -6.50
C THR A 95 4.71 10.19 -6.37
N LEU A 96 5.72 9.79 -7.11
CA LEU A 96 6.94 10.56 -7.33
C LEU A 96 7.22 10.55 -8.84
N ARG A 97 8.20 11.32 -9.29
CA ARG A 97 8.66 11.24 -10.68
C ARG A 97 9.07 9.80 -10.98
N ASN A 98 8.50 9.19 -12.02
CA ASN A 98 8.73 7.82 -12.46
C ASN A 98 8.28 6.73 -11.46
N VAL A 99 7.43 7.08 -10.49
CA VAL A 99 6.89 6.13 -9.51
C VAL A 99 5.39 6.35 -9.33
N ALA A 100 4.62 5.29 -9.45
CA ALA A 100 3.24 5.25 -9.00
C ALA A 100 3.06 4.04 -8.08
N ALA A 101 2.37 4.22 -6.98
CA ALA A 101 2.18 3.17 -6.00
C ALA A 101 0.79 3.24 -5.37
N MET A 102 0.29 2.09 -4.96
CA MET A 102 -0.93 1.95 -4.20
C MET A 102 -0.79 0.75 -3.27
N ALA A 103 -1.20 0.90 -2.02
CA ALA A 103 -1.17 -0.19 -1.06
C ALA A 103 -2.28 -0.03 -0.02
N GLY A 104 -2.78 -1.13 0.50
CA GLY A 104 -3.81 -1.14 1.54
C GLY A 104 -4.58 -2.43 1.60
N TYR A 105 -5.87 -2.31 1.90
CA TYR A 105 -6.78 -3.43 2.09
C TYR A 105 -7.97 -3.33 1.17
N ALA A 106 -8.45 -4.48 0.72
CA ALA A 106 -9.71 -4.59 -0.03
C ALA A 106 -10.57 -5.70 0.54
N THR A 107 -11.89 -5.52 0.48
CA THR A 107 -12.87 -6.56 0.78
C THR A 107 -13.49 -6.99 -0.54
N GLY A 108 -13.32 -8.26 -0.88
CA GLY A 108 -13.92 -8.83 -2.07
C GLY A 108 -15.43 -8.95 -1.96
N LEU A 109 -16.11 -9.06 -3.09
CA LEU A 109 -17.56 -9.30 -3.16
C LEU A 109 -17.96 -10.60 -2.46
N SER A 110 -17.03 -11.55 -2.34
CA SER A 110 -17.21 -12.78 -1.54
C SER A 110 -17.15 -12.55 -0.02
N GLY A 111 -16.82 -11.35 0.44
CA GLY A 111 -16.56 -11.02 1.84
C GLY A 111 -15.12 -11.35 2.30
N ARG A 112 -14.27 -11.91 1.45
CA ARG A 112 -12.86 -12.14 1.79
C ARG A 112 -12.08 -10.83 1.85
N ARG A 113 -11.10 -10.79 2.77
CA ARG A 113 -10.23 -9.63 2.93
C ARG A 113 -8.86 -9.89 2.29
N TYR A 114 -8.37 -8.89 1.62
CA TYR A 114 -7.11 -8.92 0.88
C TYR A 114 -6.19 -7.79 1.30
N VAL A 115 -4.90 -8.06 1.26
CA VAL A 115 -3.85 -7.03 1.25
C VAL A 115 -3.46 -6.81 -0.21
N LEU A 116 -3.44 -5.56 -0.63
CA LEU A 116 -3.12 -5.15 -1.99
C LEU A 116 -1.89 -4.26 -2.00
N VAL A 117 -0.95 -4.53 -2.89
CA VAL A 117 0.23 -3.68 -3.13
C VAL A 117 0.55 -3.64 -4.62
N GLY A 118 0.53 -2.45 -5.20
CA GLY A 118 0.99 -2.17 -6.55
C GLY A 118 2.12 -1.13 -6.53
N LEU A 119 3.28 -1.46 -7.10
CA LEU A 119 4.43 -0.58 -7.21
C LEU A 119 4.90 -0.54 -8.68
N ILE A 120 4.90 0.64 -9.27
CA ILE A 120 5.31 0.87 -10.65
C ILE A 120 6.48 1.85 -10.67
N ASN A 121 7.59 1.43 -11.24
CA ASN A 121 8.77 2.26 -11.47
C ASN A 121 9.02 2.31 -12.98
N HIS A 122 8.61 3.40 -13.63
CA HIS A 122 8.73 3.58 -15.07
C HIS A 122 8.68 5.08 -15.40
N PRO A 123 9.35 5.56 -16.46
CA PRO A 123 9.22 6.95 -16.88
C PRO A 123 7.76 7.42 -17.04
N ASP A 124 6.88 6.53 -17.51
CA ASP A 124 5.46 6.78 -17.73
C ASP A 124 4.57 6.29 -16.57
N ALA A 125 5.13 6.15 -15.35
CA ALA A 125 4.37 5.68 -14.20
C ALA A 125 3.09 6.49 -13.92
N GLY A 126 3.06 7.77 -14.29
CA GLY A 126 1.87 8.60 -14.19
C GLY A 126 0.68 8.11 -15.02
N ALA A 127 0.96 7.53 -16.20
CA ALA A 127 -0.08 6.95 -17.07
C ALA A 127 -0.56 5.57 -16.58
N ALA A 128 0.17 4.94 -15.67
CA ALA A 128 -0.14 3.60 -15.16
C ALA A 128 -1.17 3.60 -14.01
N ARG A 129 -1.79 4.74 -13.71
CA ARG A 129 -2.81 4.85 -12.66
C ARG A 129 -3.97 3.90 -12.89
N ALA A 130 -4.46 3.82 -14.12
CA ALA A 130 -5.55 2.93 -14.50
C ALA A 130 -5.21 1.45 -14.22
N ALA A 131 -3.96 1.04 -14.39
CA ALA A 131 -3.53 -0.32 -14.05
C ALA A 131 -3.60 -0.62 -12.54
N LEU A 132 -3.30 0.38 -11.70
CA LEU A 132 -3.46 0.25 -10.25
C LEU A 132 -4.94 0.18 -9.84
N ASP A 133 -5.79 0.99 -10.46
CA ASP A 133 -7.23 0.96 -10.22
C ASP A 133 -7.83 -0.38 -10.68
N ALA A 134 -7.42 -0.88 -11.85
CA ALA A 134 -7.81 -2.20 -12.33
C ALA A 134 -7.36 -3.36 -11.42
N LEU A 135 -6.20 -3.23 -10.78
CA LEU A 135 -5.74 -4.20 -9.78
C LEU A 135 -6.67 -4.22 -8.55
N VAL A 136 -7.14 -3.05 -8.09
CA VAL A 136 -8.11 -2.98 -6.98
C VAL A 136 -9.42 -3.61 -7.39
N GLU A 137 -9.94 -3.26 -8.55
CA GLU A 137 -11.19 -3.81 -9.10
C GLU A 137 -11.14 -5.33 -9.22
N TRP A 138 -10.06 -5.85 -9.82
CA TRP A 138 -9.83 -7.28 -9.95
C TRP A 138 -9.79 -7.98 -8.58
N THR A 139 -9.14 -7.35 -7.59
CA THR A 139 -9.05 -7.88 -6.22
C THR A 139 -10.43 -7.92 -5.55
N VAL A 140 -11.25 -6.87 -5.75
CA VAL A 140 -12.59 -6.80 -5.16
C VAL A 140 -13.54 -7.80 -5.83
N LYS A 141 -13.46 -8.00 -7.13
CA LYS A 141 -14.25 -9.02 -7.84
C LYS A 141 -13.96 -10.44 -7.38
N ASP A 142 -12.77 -10.71 -6.91
CA ASP A 142 -12.27 -11.94 -6.29
C ASP A 142 -12.78 -13.27 -6.90
N GLN A 143 -12.82 -13.29 -8.24
CA GLN A 143 -13.27 -14.42 -9.08
C GLN A 143 -12.12 -15.38 -9.40
#